data_bf1aff28d9960e698f9bdaa6838eb46f
#
_entry.id   bf1aff28d9960e698f9bdaa6838eb46f
#
_cell.length_a   1.000
_cell.length_b   1.000
_cell.length_c   1.000
_cell.angle_alpha   90.00
_cell.angle_beta   90.00
_cell.angle_gamma   90.00
#
_symmetry.space_group_name_H-M   'P 1'
#
loop_
_entity.id
_entity.type
_entity.pdbx_description
1 polymer ?
#
loop_
_entity_poly.entity_id
_entity_poly.type
_entity_poly.pdbx_seq_one_letter_code
_entity_poly.pdbx_strand_id
1 'polypeptide(L)'
;MAKAIFRLSPIEAPALFDVHVNIGMTDSEGLSFGRQSGDHYLQLMETSNTAYACAFPPLLGDYYAANGALQQWATHNPAARGRILPFARLGGKSGPRPIREMWQARQSIRSQLLPRKEEPVDLSGYAGVKLIPHMSGLPEAETFEQIAQLGVPVLVHGGIHSPPQWIVETILPKMRTPLIIAHLGTFPGDASLLNSALDLALRYELIYLDTSGAWMANFITHAANRAPHKLLFGSDAPMMHPSTAWNHLASAIRDDLLLEQIGYTNAASLFARWIEQHAFERPLDLKKIGSEDSR
;
A
#
# COMPACT_ATOMS: atom_id res chain seq x y z
N MET A 1 32.39 -0.31 36.72
CA MET A 1 31.17 0.34 36.18
C MET A 1 30.66 -0.47 34.99
N ALA A 2 29.65 -1.31 35.20
CA ALA A 2 29.05 -2.11 34.14
C ALA A 2 28.14 -1.22 33.32
N LYS A 3 28.42 -1.10 32.00
CA LYS A 3 27.51 -0.46 31.06
C LYS A 3 26.26 -1.32 30.94
N ALA A 4 25.15 -0.85 31.49
CA ALA A 4 23.83 -1.44 31.20
C ALA A 4 23.55 -1.28 29.71
N ILE A 5 23.72 -2.36 28.96
CA ILE A 5 23.25 -2.46 27.60
C ILE A 5 21.73 -2.67 27.70
N PHE A 6 20.96 -1.62 27.52
CA PHE A 6 19.52 -1.74 27.31
C PHE A 6 19.33 -2.51 25.99
N ARG A 7 19.18 -3.81 26.06
CA ARG A 7 18.54 -4.59 25.01
C ARG A 7 17.05 -4.24 25.10
N LEU A 8 16.58 -3.37 24.22
CA LEU A 8 15.15 -3.32 23.90
C LEU A 8 14.82 -4.72 23.37
N SER A 9 14.08 -5.50 24.13
CA SER A 9 13.47 -6.72 23.62
C SER A 9 12.67 -6.33 22.39
N PRO A 10 12.75 -7.07 21.26
CA PRO A 10 11.84 -6.85 20.15
C PRO A 10 10.41 -6.90 20.71
N ILE A 11 9.63 -5.87 20.50
CA ILE A 11 8.20 -5.93 20.74
C ILE A 11 7.72 -7.02 19.79
N GLU A 12 7.23 -8.15 20.32
CA GLU A 12 6.60 -9.16 19.47
C GLU A 12 5.48 -8.46 18.73
N ALA A 13 5.68 -8.32 17.43
CA ALA A 13 4.69 -7.64 16.59
C ALA A 13 3.42 -8.49 16.59
N PRO A 14 2.24 -7.91 16.86
CA PRO A 14 0.98 -8.59 16.57
C PRO A 14 0.94 -8.93 15.08
N ALA A 15 -0.01 -9.76 14.66
CA ALA A 15 -0.20 -9.99 13.23
C ALA A 15 -0.41 -8.65 12.52
N LEU A 16 0.32 -8.39 11.44
CA LEU A 16 0.23 -7.13 10.69
C LEU A 16 -0.57 -7.31 9.40
N PHE A 17 -1.23 -6.24 8.99
CA PHE A 17 -1.82 -6.10 7.68
C PHE A 17 -1.19 -4.88 6.98
N ASP A 18 -0.26 -5.14 6.06
CA ASP A 18 0.48 -4.10 5.35
C ASP A 18 -0.27 -3.66 4.09
N VAL A 19 -0.90 -2.49 4.11
CA VAL A 19 -1.72 -2.02 2.98
C VAL A 19 -0.93 -1.34 1.87
N HIS A 20 0.41 -1.25 1.98
CA HIS A 20 1.21 -0.49 1.02
C HIS A 20 2.53 -1.15 0.69
N VAL A 21 2.53 -2.00 -0.35
CA VAL A 21 3.72 -2.76 -0.75
C VAL A 21 3.95 -2.70 -2.25
N ASN A 22 5.19 -2.40 -2.65
CA ASN A 22 5.59 -2.43 -4.05
C ASN A 22 6.27 -3.78 -4.36
N ILE A 23 5.70 -4.57 -5.28
CA ILE A 23 6.28 -5.84 -5.74
C ILE A 23 6.53 -5.79 -7.24
N GLY A 24 7.80 -5.87 -7.64
CA GLY A 24 8.21 -5.99 -9.05
C GLY A 24 8.48 -7.44 -9.40
N MET A 25 7.74 -7.98 -10.36
CA MET A 25 7.87 -9.37 -10.81
C MET A 25 8.86 -9.54 -11.96
N THR A 26 9.33 -8.45 -12.57
CA THR A 26 10.26 -8.49 -13.70
C THR A 26 11.53 -7.71 -13.38
N ASP A 27 12.66 -8.23 -13.88
CA ASP A 27 13.98 -7.56 -13.82
C ASP A 27 14.11 -6.37 -14.78
N SER A 28 12.97 -5.84 -15.26
CA SER A 28 13.01 -4.69 -16.19
C SER A 28 13.81 -3.54 -15.55
N GLU A 29 14.85 -3.15 -16.25
CA GLU A 29 15.83 -2.12 -15.94
C GLU A 29 15.18 -0.78 -15.60
N GLY A 30 14.68 -0.64 -14.41
CA GLY A 30 14.17 0.61 -13.87
C GLY A 30 15.03 1.05 -12.70
N LEU A 31 15.32 2.31 -12.64
CA LEU A 31 16.02 2.91 -11.51
C LEU A 31 15.37 2.54 -10.21
N SER A 32 16.09 1.92 -9.50
CA SER A 32 16.08 1.33 -8.21
C SER A 32 15.60 2.26 -7.07
N PHE A 33 14.32 2.43 -6.94
CA PHE A 33 13.74 2.51 -5.62
C PHE A 33 13.45 1.08 -5.15
N GLY A 34 14.55 0.28 -4.96
CA GLY A 34 14.48 -1.07 -4.44
C GLY A 34 13.72 -2.07 -5.32
N ARG A 35 14.43 -3.04 -5.88
CA ARG A 35 13.80 -4.22 -6.50
C ARG A 35 13.34 -5.15 -5.39
N GLN A 36 12.07 -5.51 -5.38
CA GLN A 36 11.53 -6.47 -4.45
C GLN A 36 10.68 -7.48 -5.22
N SER A 37 11.16 -8.74 -5.29
CA SER A 37 10.34 -9.82 -5.83
C SER A 37 9.25 -10.23 -4.85
N GLY A 38 8.22 -10.90 -5.36
CA GLY A 38 7.16 -11.44 -4.51
C GLY A 38 7.70 -12.43 -3.48
N ASP A 39 8.59 -13.34 -3.89
CA ASP A 39 9.18 -14.34 -2.99
C ASP A 39 10.05 -13.71 -1.90
N HIS A 40 10.79 -12.65 -2.22
CA HIS A 40 11.51 -11.89 -1.21
C HIS A 40 10.55 -11.24 -0.22
N TYR A 41 9.45 -10.64 -0.70
CA TYR A 41 8.47 -10.04 0.20
C TYR A 41 7.79 -11.08 1.10
N LEU A 42 7.52 -12.30 0.62
CA LEU A 42 7.00 -13.37 1.48
C LEU A 42 7.96 -13.67 2.64
N GLN A 43 9.29 -13.67 2.42
CA GLN A 43 10.26 -13.83 3.51
C GLN A 43 10.19 -12.66 4.50
N LEU A 44 9.98 -11.43 4.02
CA LEU A 44 9.79 -10.27 4.90
C LEU A 44 8.50 -10.39 5.73
N MET A 45 7.42 -10.92 5.16
CA MET A 45 6.17 -11.18 5.89
C MET A 45 6.38 -12.12 7.07
N GLU A 46 7.16 -13.20 6.89
CA GLU A 46 7.45 -14.14 7.98
C GLU A 46 8.26 -13.47 9.11
N THR A 47 9.26 -12.67 8.75
CA THR A 47 10.13 -12.00 9.75
C THR A 47 9.48 -10.81 10.43
N SER A 48 8.43 -10.24 9.85
CA SER A 48 7.68 -9.10 10.39
C SER A 48 6.32 -9.47 10.99
N ASN A 49 5.98 -10.77 11.03
CA ASN A 49 4.65 -11.27 11.42
C ASN A 49 3.51 -10.63 10.60
N THR A 50 3.75 -10.37 9.30
CA THR A 50 2.74 -9.80 8.40
C THR A 50 1.83 -10.93 7.88
N ALA A 51 0.56 -10.89 8.24
CA ALA A 51 -0.43 -11.89 7.82
C ALA A 51 -0.91 -11.64 6.39
N TYR A 52 -1.22 -10.38 6.06
CA TYR A 52 -1.76 -9.94 4.78
C TYR A 52 -1.03 -8.72 4.25
N ALA A 53 -0.96 -8.59 2.91
CA ALA A 53 -0.42 -7.39 2.29
C ALA A 53 -1.16 -7.00 1.01
N CYS A 54 -1.46 -5.71 0.86
CA CYS A 54 -1.90 -5.13 -0.41
C CYS A 54 -0.67 -4.79 -1.25
N ALA A 55 -0.51 -5.48 -2.38
CA ALA A 55 0.66 -5.35 -3.22
C ALA A 55 0.30 -4.83 -4.62
N PHE A 56 1.13 -3.95 -5.15
CA PHE A 56 0.99 -3.36 -6.49
C PHE A 56 2.34 -3.21 -7.17
N PRO A 57 2.38 -3.16 -8.53
CA PRO A 57 3.62 -2.96 -9.26
C PRO A 57 4.28 -1.61 -8.95
N PRO A 58 5.62 -1.55 -8.95
CA PRO A 58 6.37 -0.32 -8.74
C PRO A 58 6.16 0.69 -9.86
N LEU A 59 6.67 1.92 -9.65
CA LEU A 59 6.48 3.07 -10.53
C LEU A 59 7.05 2.92 -11.94
N LEU A 60 7.95 1.98 -12.18
CA LEU A 60 8.75 1.91 -13.41
C LEU A 60 8.33 0.72 -14.29
N GLY A 61 8.33 0.94 -15.60
CA GLY A 61 8.03 -0.08 -16.60
C GLY A 61 6.60 -0.08 -17.12
N ASP A 62 6.24 -1.16 -17.82
CA ASP A 62 4.89 -1.43 -18.27
C ASP A 62 4.05 -1.96 -17.12
N TYR A 63 3.36 -1.08 -16.41
CA TYR A 63 2.56 -1.49 -15.26
C TYR A 63 1.32 -2.32 -15.62
N TYR A 64 0.85 -2.31 -16.86
CA TYR A 64 -0.22 -3.21 -17.30
C TYR A 64 0.25 -4.66 -17.34
N ALA A 65 1.41 -4.92 -17.98
CA ALA A 65 2.01 -6.25 -17.94
C ALA A 65 2.40 -6.67 -16.52
N ALA A 66 2.91 -5.74 -15.72
CA ALA A 66 3.28 -5.98 -14.34
C ALA A 66 2.07 -6.28 -13.43
N ASN A 67 0.91 -5.64 -13.66
CA ASN A 67 -0.34 -5.97 -12.98
C ASN A 67 -0.70 -7.45 -13.19
N GLY A 68 -0.72 -7.90 -14.45
CA GLY A 68 -1.05 -9.29 -14.79
C GLY A 68 -0.07 -10.29 -14.17
N ALA A 69 1.23 -10.00 -14.21
CA ALA A 69 2.26 -10.84 -13.60
C ALA A 69 2.11 -10.94 -12.08
N LEU A 70 1.85 -9.82 -11.40
CA LEU A 70 1.61 -9.80 -9.95
C LEU A 70 0.36 -10.58 -9.58
N GLN A 71 -0.76 -10.35 -10.25
CA GLN A 71 -2.01 -11.04 -10.00
C GLN A 71 -1.86 -12.55 -10.20
N GLN A 72 -1.24 -12.97 -11.31
CA GLN A 72 -0.98 -14.38 -11.60
C GLN A 72 -0.11 -15.01 -10.51
N TRP A 73 0.96 -14.37 -10.10
CA TRP A 73 1.81 -14.86 -9.01
C TRP A 73 1.05 -14.95 -7.68
N ALA A 74 0.32 -13.91 -7.29
CA ALA A 74 -0.45 -13.89 -6.05
C ALA A 74 -1.52 -14.99 -5.99
N THR A 75 -2.08 -15.37 -7.15
CA THR A 75 -3.11 -16.41 -7.25
C THR A 75 -2.52 -17.83 -7.27
N HIS A 76 -1.40 -18.04 -7.96
CA HIS A 76 -0.86 -19.38 -8.19
C HIS A 76 0.25 -19.79 -7.22
N ASN A 77 0.95 -18.85 -6.59
CA ASN A 77 1.95 -19.17 -5.57
C ASN A 77 1.23 -19.61 -4.27
N PRO A 78 1.47 -20.86 -3.79
CA PRO A 78 0.76 -21.37 -2.60
C PRO A 78 1.01 -20.56 -1.32
N ALA A 79 2.18 -19.90 -1.19
CA ALA A 79 2.53 -19.09 -0.03
C ALA A 79 1.97 -17.66 -0.11
N ALA A 80 1.67 -17.16 -1.33
CA ALA A 80 1.11 -15.84 -1.58
C ALA A 80 -0.42 -15.87 -1.56
N ARG A 81 -1.02 -16.97 -2.06
CA ARG A 81 -2.45 -17.09 -2.27
C ARG A 81 -3.24 -16.88 -0.98
N GLY A 82 -4.19 -15.94 -1.02
CA GLY A 82 -5.02 -15.54 0.10
C GLY A 82 -4.33 -14.62 1.12
N ARG A 83 -3.00 -14.41 1.02
CA ARG A 83 -2.23 -13.51 1.88
C ARG A 83 -1.85 -12.22 1.16
N ILE A 84 -1.53 -12.30 -0.14
CA ILE A 84 -1.25 -11.14 -0.97
C ILE A 84 -2.54 -10.72 -1.68
N LEU A 85 -2.96 -9.50 -1.43
CA LEU A 85 -4.09 -8.84 -2.05
C LEU A 85 -3.56 -8.03 -3.25
N PRO A 86 -3.71 -8.51 -4.50
CA PRO A 86 -3.17 -7.79 -5.65
C PRO A 86 -3.99 -6.53 -5.92
N PHE A 87 -3.30 -5.39 -6.05
CA PHE A 87 -3.86 -4.13 -6.48
C PHE A 87 -3.42 -3.82 -7.90
N ALA A 88 -4.36 -3.49 -8.78
CA ALA A 88 -4.04 -3.02 -10.11
C ALA A 88 -3.51 -1.58 -10.04
N ARG A 89 -2.31 -1.35 -10.55
CA ARG A 89 -1.83 0.00 -10.72
C ARG A 89 -2.38 0.58 -12.01
N LEU A 90 -3.05 1.71 -11.91
CA LEU A 90 -3.70 2.37 -13.04
C LEU A 90 -3.24 3.83 -13.18
N GLY A 91 -3.37 4.35 -14.40
CA GLY A 91 -3.14 5.75 -14.73
C GLY A 91 -3.93 6.15 -15.96
N GLY A 92 -3.85 7.40 -16.36
CA GLY A 92 -4.48 7.91 -17.58
C GLY A 92 -3.55 7.93 -18.77
N LYS A 93 -4.13 8.09 -19.95
CA LYS A 93 -3.40 8.26 -21.22
C LYS A 93 -2.52 9.50 -21.24
N SER A 94 -2.86 10.49 -20.41
CA SER A 94 -2.30 11.84 -20.40
C SER A 94 -1.53 12.16 -19.13
N GLY A 95 -0.88 11.18 -18.49
CA GLY A 95 -0.06 11.44 -17.30
C GLY A 95 0.99 12.53 -17.56
N PRO A 96 1.35 13.35 -16.55
CA PRO A 96 2.35 14.39 -16.72
C PRO A 96 3.65 13.77 -17.24
N ARG A 97 4.01 14.16 -18.45
CA ARG A 97 5.19 13.70 -19.21
C ARG A 97 6.57 14.08 -18.64
N PRO A 98 6.75 15.10 -17.75
CA PRO A 98 8.05 15.70 -17.51
C PRO A 98 9.11 14.74 -16.95
N ILE A 99 8.74 13.83 -16.03
CA ILE A 99 9.73 12.90 -15.43
C ILE A 99 10.06 11.77 -16.40
N ARG A 100 9.10 11.29 -17.16
CA ARG A 100 9.30 10.27 -18.18
C ARG A 100 10.19 10.77 -19.31
N GLU A 101 10.02 12.02 -19.74
CA GLU A 101 10.83 12.64 -20.80
C GLU A 101 12.26 12.94 -20.37
N MET A 102 12.50 13.38 -19.13
CA MET A 102 13.84 13.60 -18.59
C MET A 102 14.70 12.32 -18.51
N TRP A 103 14.08 11.17 -18.27
CA TRP A 103 14.78 9.90 -18.15
C TRP A 103 14.85 9.11 -19.43
N GLN A 104 13.87 9.25 -20.33
CA GLN A 104 13.81 8.57 -21.63
C GLN A 104 14.57 9.29 -22.74
N ALA A 105 14.96 10.55 -22.55
CA ALA A 105 15.84 11.25 -23.48
C ALA A 105 17.21 10.55 -23.68
N ARG A 106 17.52 9.55 -22.88
CA ARG A 106 18.71 8.69 -23.04
C ARG A 106 18.46 7.36 -23.75
N GLN A 107 17.21 6.99 -24.03
CA GLN A 107 16.89 5.76 -24.78
C GLN A 107 15.97 6.06 -25.94
N SER A 108 16.49 5.85 -27.13
CA SER A 108 15.86 5.75 -28.46
C SER A 108 14.46 6.36 -28.65
N ILE A 109 14.41 7.47 -29.34
CA ILE A 109 13.24 8.26 -29.77
C ILE A 109 12.15 7.45 -30.52
N ARG A 110 12.46 6.28 -31.02
CA ARG A 110 11.60 5.54 -31.96
C ARG A 110 10.47 4.71 -31.32
N SER A 111 10.60 4.28 -30.08
CA SER A 111 9.55 3.51 -29.39
C SER A 111 8.49 4.36 -28.67
N GLN A 112 8.67 5.70 -28.69
CA GLN A 112 7.87 6.65 -27.90
C GLN A 112 6.69 7.27 -28.67
N LEU A 113 6.60 7.04 -29.98
CA LEU A 113 5.64 7.74 -30.85
C LEU A 113 4.38 6.94 -31.19
N LEU A 114 4.27 5.70 -30.79
CA LEU A 114 3.04 4.94 -31.01
C LEU A 114 2.11 5.13 -29.80
N PRO A 115 0.87 5.62 -30.00
CA PRO A 115 -0.13 5.58 -28.95
C PRO A 115 -0.34 4.10 -28.59
N ARG A 116 0.01 3.71 -27.36
CA ARG A 116 -0.34 2.38 -26.85
C ARG A 116 -1.86 2.31 -26.84
N LYS A 117 -2.41 1.34 -27.56
CA LYS A 117 -3.80 0.94 -27.40
C LYS A 117 -3.89 0.38 -25.98
N GLU A 118 -4.42 1.18 -25.05
CA GLU A 118 -4.70 0.69 -23.70
C GLU A 118 -5.86 -0.29 -23.83
N GLU A 119 -5.58 -1.57 -23.62
CA GLU A 119 -6.64 -2.54 -23.44
C GLU A 119 -7.27 -2.27 -22.06
N PRO A 120 -8.60 -2.33 -21.94
CA PRO A 120 -9.27 -2.21 -20.64
C PRO A 120 -8.69 -3.25 -19.70
N VAL A 121 -8.24 -2.82 -18.52
CA VAL A 121 -7.79 -3.76 -17.48
C VAL A 121 -9.04 -4.41 -16.90
N ASP A 122 -9.13 -5.74 -16.96
CA ASP A 122 -10.12 -6.47 -16.20
C ASP A 122 -9.74 -6.44 -14.70
N LEU A 123 -10.53 -5.73 -13.91
CA LEU A 123 -10.29 -5.56 -12.49
C LEU A 123 -10.92 -6.66 -11.61
N SER A 124 -11.60 -7.64 -12.19
CA SER A 124 -12.33 -8.68 -11.44
C SER A 124 -11.46 -9.55 -10.53
N GLY A 125 -10.17 -9.65 -10.84
CA GLY A 125 -9.20 -10.43 -10.06
C GLY A 125 -8.33 -9.59 -9.12
N TYR A 126 -8.67 -8.34 -8.87
CA TYR A 126 -7.90 -7.46 -8.00
C TYR A 126 -8.67 -7.08 -6.74
N ALA A 127 -7.96 -7.01 -5.61
CA ALA A 127 -8.50 -6.58 -4.33
C ALA A 127 -8.66 -5.06 -4.22
N GLY A 128 -8.03 -4.31 -5.11
CA GLY A 128 -8.08 -2.86 -5.13
C GLY A 128 -7.31 -2.26 -6.29
N VAL A 129 -7.21 -0.94 -6.28
CA VAL A 129 -6.53 -0.14 -7.30
C VAL A 129 -5.53 0.80 -6.65
N LYS A 130 -4.33 0.94 -7.24
CA LYS A 130 -3.33 1.95 -6.87
C LYS A 130 -3.28 3.05 -7.91
N LEU A 131 -3.42 4.31 -7.46
CA LEU A 131 -3.28 5.51 -8.29
C LEU A 131 -2.12 6.38 -7.80
N ILE A 132 -1.37 6.92 -8.76
CA ILE A 132 -0.34 7.95 -8.52
C ILE A 132 -0.59 9.10 -9.50
N PRO A 133 -1.59 9.96 -9.22
CA PRO A 133 -2.12 10.91 -10.21
C PRO A 133 -1.09 11.86 -10.80
N HIS A 134 -0.18 12.38 -9.98
CA HIS A 134 0.85 13.31 -10.43
C HIS A 134 1.89 12.69 -11.37
N MET A 135 2.01 11.36 -11.40
CA MET A 135 2.94 10.65 -12.28
C MET A 135 2.28 9.98 -13.47
N SER A 136 1.11 9.41 -13.25
CA SER A 136 0.44 8.57 -14.24
C SER A 136 -0.90 9.15 -14.74
N GLY A 137 -1.34 10.29 -14.19
CA GLY A 137 -2.68 10.81 -14.47
C GLY A 137 -3.78 10.00 -13.77
N LEU A 138 -5.03 10.29 -14.12
CA LEU A 138 -6.19 9.54 -13.64
C LEU A 138 -6.72 8.62 -14.75
N PRO A 139 -7.29 7.46 -14.40
CA PRO A 139 -7.99 6.60 -15.34
C PRO A 139 -9.16 7.31 -16.03
N GLU A 140 -9.61 6.75 -17.14
CA GLU A 140 -10.80 7.21 -17.86
C GLU A 140 -12.09 6.93 -17.05
N ALA A 141 -13.20 7.57 -17.45
CA ALA A 141 -14.47 7.46 -16.73
C ALA A 141 -14.96 6.02 -16.61
N GLU A 142 -14.84 5.25 -17.68
CA GLU A 142 -15.26 3.84 -17.74
C GLU A 142 -14.53 2.97 -16.71
N THR A 143 -13.24 3.26 -16.46
CA THR A 143 -12.46 2.56 -15.44
C THR A 143 -12.95 2.92 -14.04
N PHE A 144 -13.30 4.17 -13.78
CA PHE A 144 -13.92 4.56 -12.51
C PHE A 144 -15.28 3.91 -12.30
N GLU A 145 -16.09 3.78 -13.35
CA GLU A 145 -17.37 3.04 -13.30
C GLU A 145 -17.15 1.56 -12.96
N GLN A 146 -16.13 0.92 -13.54
CA GLN A 146 -15.77 -0.46 -13.21
C GLN A 146 -15.33 -0.59 -11.74
N ILE A 147 -14.48 0.31 -11.25
CA ILE A 147 -14.08 0.36 -9.82
C ILE A 147 -15.32 0.47 -8.92
N ALA A 148 -16.23 1.37 -9.25
CA ALA A 148 -17.48 1.59 -8.51
C ALA A 148 -18.38 0.34 -8.48
N GLN A 149 -18.51 -0.35 -9.62
CA GLN A 149 -19.30 -1.59 -9.74
C GLN A 149 -18.73 -2.73 -8.92
N LEU A 150 -17.39 -2.87 -8.90
CA LEU A 150 -16.70 -3.90 -8.13
C LEU A 150 -16.66 -3.59 -6.63
N GLY A 151 -16.77 -2.31 -6.26
CA GLY A 151 -16.73 -1.86 -4.87
C GLY A 151 -15.36 -2.03 -4.21
N VAL A 152 -14.28 -2.12 -5.01
CA VAL A 152 -12.92 -2.34 -4.49
C VAL A 152 -12.30 -1.04 -3.98
N PRO A 153 -11.49 -1.08 -2.90
CA PRO A 153 -10.77 0.09 -2.38
C PRO A 153 -9.78 0.67 -3.39
N VAL A 154 -9.58 1.99 -3.31
CA VAL A 154 -8.58 2.71 -4.11
C VAL A 154 -7.54 3.35 -3.20
N LEU A 155 -6.28 2.97 -3.38
CA LEU A 155 -5.12 3.54 -2.70
C LEU A 155 -4.50 4.63 -3.57
N VAL A 156 -4.52 5.88 -3.11
CA VAL A 156 -4.02 7.04 -3.85
C VAL A 156 -2.78 7.61 -3.17
N HIS A 157 -1.73 7.87 -3.93
CA HIS A 157 -0.56 8.57 -3.42
C HIS A 157 -0.96 10.00 -2.97
N GLY A 158 -0.76 10.30 -1.69
CA GLY A 158 -1.12 11.58 -1.07
C GLY A 158 0.09 12.42 -0.70
N GLY A 159 -0.04 13.75 -0.80
CA GLY A 159 1.02 14.70 -0.46
C GLY A 159 0.95 15.98 -1.29
N ILE A 160 2.07 16.72 -1.35
CA ILE A 160 2.10 18.03 -2.02
C ILE A 160 1.70 18.02 -3.51
N HIS A 161 1.95 16.90 -4.21
CA HIS A 161 1.60 16.75 -5.62
C HIS A 161 0.20 16.17 -5.85
N SER A 162 -0.41 15.64 -4.82
CA SER A 162 -1.77 15.13 -4.79
C SER A 162 -2.35 15.45 -3.41
N PRO A 163 -2.74 16.71 -3.15
CA PRO A 163 -3.23 17.13 -1.84
C PRO A 163 -4.51 16.39 -1.43
N PRO A 164 -4.71 16.05 -0.15
CA PRO A 164 -5.87 15.29 0.32
C PRO A 164 -7.21 15.88 -0.14
N GLN A 165 -7.38 17.20 -0.08
CA GLN A 165 -8.59 17.88 -0.54
C GLN A 165 -8.86 17.63 -2.03
N TRP A 166 -7.84 17.79 -2.87
CA TRP A 166 -7.96 17.52 -4.30
C TRP A 166 -8.30 16.06 -4.60
N ILE A 167 -7.69 15.10 -3.87
CA ILE A 167 -7.98 13.66 -4.01
C ILE A 167 -9.46 13.41 -3.73
N VAL A 168 -9.97 13.93 -2.62
CA VAL A 168 -11.37 13.71 -2.21
C VAL A 168 -12.35 14.36 -3.18
N GLU A 169 -12.11 15.61 -3.59
CA GLU A 169 -12.99 16.33 -4.51
C GLU A 169 -12.99 15.76 -5.93
N THR A 170 -11.84 15.20 -6.36
CA THR A 170 -11.68 14.74 -7.76
C THR A 170 -12.02 13.26 -7.93
N ILE A 171 -11.68 12.42 -6.95
CA ILE A 171 -11.71 10.96 -7.11
C ILE A 171 -12.95 10.35 -6.42
N LEU A 172 -13.24 10.74 -5.18
CA LEU A 172 -14.32 10.12 -4.41
C LEU A 172 -15.71 10.18 -5.10
N PRO A 173 -16.11 11.31 -5.74
CA PRO A 173 -17.41 11.37 -6.41
C PRO A 173 -17.58 10.40 -7.57
N LYS A 174 -16.46 9.92 -8.15
CA LYS A 174 -16.46 9.04 -9.34
C LYS A 174 -16.69 7.57 -9.00
N MET A 175 -16.40 7.14 -7.75
CA MET A 175 -16.37 5.69 -7.47
C MET A 175 -17.23 5.26 -6.28
N ARG A 176 -17.43 6.05 -5.26
CA ARG A 176 -18.17 5.71 -4.03
C ARG A 176 -17.70 4.41 -3.35
N THR A 177 -16.39 4.15 -3.41
CA THR A 177 -15.73 3.01 -2.77
C THR A 177 -14.74 3.52 -1.73
N PRO A 178 -14.24 2.69 -0.81
CA PRO A 178 -13.21 3.11 0.14
C PRO A 178 -12.00 3.72 -0.57
N LEU A 179 -11.56 4.86 -0.07
CA LEU A 179 -10.42 5.62 -0.59
C LEU A 179 -9.35 5.74 0.48
N ILE A 180 -8.19 5.15 0.23
CA ILE A 180 -7.05 5.18 1.13
C ILE A 180 -6.08 6.25 0.60
N ILE A 181 -5.83 7.28 1.39
CA ILE A 181 -4.84 8.31 1.06
C ILE A 181 -3.51 7.89 1.70
N ALA A 182 -2.52 7.60 0.85
CA ALA A 182 -1.21 7.14 1.29
C ALA A 182 -0.42 8.22 2.05
N HIS A 183 0.53 7.76 2.88
CA HIS A 183 1.52 8.61 3.55
C HIS A 183 0.89 9.66 4.49
N LEU A 184 -0.22 9.32 5.15
CA LEU A 184 -1.04 10.27 5.93
C LEU A 184 -1.45 11.53 5.11
N GLY A 185 -1.37 11.46 3.77
CA GLY A 185 -1.60 12.59 2.88
C GLY A 185 -0.52 13.67 2.91
N THR A 186 0.66 13.40 3.48
CA THR A 186 1.68 14.41 3.81
C THR A 186 2.96 14.35 2.98
N PHE A 187 3.10 13.37 2.08
CA PHE A 187 4.39 13.15 1.39
C PHE A 187 4.91 14.43 0.67
N PRO A 188 6.19 14.80 0.82
CA PRO A 188 7.25 14.13 1.57
C PRO A 188 7.37 14.54 3.07
N GLY A 189 6.33 15.04 3.70
CA GLY A 189 6.34 15.41 5.12
C GLY A 189 5.77 16.81 5.39
N ASP A 190 4.78 17.25 4.62
CA ASP A 190 4.13 18.54 4.80
C ASP A 190 3.08 18.48 5.92
N ALA A 191 3.41 19.12 7.06
CA ALA A 191 2.54 19.19 8.22
C ALA A 191 1.20 19.89 7.96
N SER A 192 1.14 20.82 7.01
CA SER A 192 -0.09 21.56 6.70
C SER A 192 -1.16 20.65 6.11
N LEU A 193 -0.75 19.59 5.41
CA LEU A 193 -1.64 18.62 4.78
C LEU A 193 -2.22 17.61 5.78
N LEU A 194 -1.53 17.36 6.92
CA LEU A 194 -1.95 16.35 7.89
C LEU A 194 -3.33 16.63 8.47
N ASN A 195 -3.56 17.85 8.93
CA ASN A 195 -4.86 18.22 9.49
C ASN A 195 -5.96 18.14 8.44
N SER A 196 -5.68 18.59 7.21
CA SER A 196 -6.63 18.45 6.10
C SER A 196 -6.98 16.97 5.83
N ALA A 197 -5.98 16.08 5.80
CA ALA A 197 -6.21 14.65 5.60
C ALA A 197 -7.07 14.05 6.73
N LEU A 198 -6.76 14.39 7.99
CA LEU A 198 -7.51 13.92 9.15
C LEU A 198 -8.94 14.45 9.19
N ASP A 199 -9.15 15.74 8.88
CA ASP A 199 -10.48 16.34 8.79
C ASP A 199 -11.34 15.64 7.74
N LEU A 200 -10.77 15.33 6.59
CA LEU A 200 -11.45 14.61 5.52
C LEU A 200 -11.76 13.16 5.93
N ALA A 201 -10.82 12.47 6.58
CA ALA A 201 -11.03 11.11 7.05
C ALA A 201 -12.14 11.01 8.12
N LEU A 202 -12.25 12.02 8.98
CA LEU A 202 -13.31 12.10 9.98
C LEU A 202 -14.67 12.52 9.38
N ARG A 203 -14.64 13.34 8.33
CA ARG A 203 -15.84 13.85 7.67
C ARG A 203 -16.50 12.83 6.74
N TYR A 204 -15.69 12.02 6.06
CA TYR A 204 -16.15 11.06 5.06
C TYR A 204 -15.91 9.62 5.52
N GLU A 205 -16.97 8.84 5.62
CA GLU A 205 -16.90 7.44 6.09
C GLU A 205 -15.94 6.58 5.25
N LEU A 206 -15.91 6.80 3.95
CA LEU A 206 -15.11 6.04 3.00
C LEU A 206 -13.63 6.43 2.92
N ILE A 207 -13.18 7.45 3.67
CA ILE A 207 -11.79 7.89 3.64
C ILE A 207 -10.99 7.22 4.75
N TYR A 208 -9.83 6.66 4.37
CA TYR A 208 -8.81 6.09 5.25
C TYR A 208 -7.46 6.71 4.93
N LEU A 209 -6.50 6.60 5.86
CA LEU A 209 -5.13 7.06 5.69
C LEU A 209 -4.18 5.91 5.99
N ASP A 210 -3.13 5.72 5.19
CA ASP A 210 -2.08 4.78 5.56
C ASP A 210 -0.86 5.47 6.16
N THR A 211 -0.11 4.73 6.97
CA THR A 211 1.07 5.23 7.69
C THR A 211 2.37 5.08 6.91
N SER A 212 2.32 4.54 5.68
CA SER A 212 3.51 4.36 4.85
C SER A 212 4.25 5.66 4.63
N GLY A 213 5.58 5.63 4.64
CA GLY A 213 6.40 6.84 4.44
C GLY A 213 6.18 7.98 5.45
N ALA A 214 5.41 7.77 6.50
CA ALA A 214 5.22 8.74 7.58
C ALA A 214 6.38 8.66 8.58
N TRP A 215 7.50 9.28 8.26
CA TRP A 215 8.74 9.23 9.05
C TRP A 215 8.74 10.09 10.31
N MET A 216 7.82 11.05 10.43
CA MET A 216 7.72 11.91 11.61
C MET A 216 6.80 11.27 12.66
N ALA A 217 7.37 10.80 13.77
CA ALA A 217 6.62 10.15 14.85
C ALA A 217 5.49 11.02 15.43
N ASN A 218 5.68 12.34 15.50
CA ASN A 218 4.64 13.25 15.96
C ASN A 218 3.42 13.30 15.02
N PHE A 219 3.58 13.06 13.72
CA PHE A 219 2.45 12.95 12.78
C PHE A 219 1.64 11.69 13.06
N ILE A 220 2.34 10.58 13.27
CA ILE A 220 1.72 9.30 13.62
C ILE A 220 0.96 9.43 14.95
N THR A 221 1.61 9.97 15.99
CA THR A 221 0.97 10.19 17.29
C THR A 221 -0.27 11.10 17.18
N HIS A 222 -0.17 12.19 16.43
CA HIS A 222 -1.29 13.10 16.23
C HIS A 222 -2.45 12.42 15.50
N ALA A 223 -2.16 11.68 14.43
CA ALA A 223 -3.16 10.95 13.65
C ALA A 223 -3.84 9.86 14.50
N ALA A 224 -3.07 9.05 15.24
CA ALA A 224 -3.57 7.98 16.07
C ALA A 224 -4.48 8.49 17.20
N ASN A 225 -4.13 9.61 17.81
CA ASN A 225 -4.97 10.24 18.85
C ASN A 225 -6.27 10.81 18.29
N ARG A 226 -6.28 11.25 17.02
CA ARG A 226 -7.41 11.97 16.45
C ARG A 226 -8.37 11.08 15.68
N ALA A 227 -7.87 10.10 14.91
CA ALA A 227 -8.67 9.28 14.03
C ALA A 227 -8.15 7.83 13.94
N PRO A 228 -8.00 7.10 15.08
CA PRO A 228 -7.37 5.78 15.09
C PRO A 228 -8.09 4.77 14.18
N HIS A 229 -9.41 4.82 14.12
CA HIS A 229 -10.25 3.95 13.30
C HIS A 229 -10.17 4.22 11.78
N LYS A 230 -9.45 5.27 11.38
CA LYS A 230 -9.21 5.65 9.98
C LYS A 230 -7.78 5.35 9.52
N LEU A 231 -6.91 4.89 10.42
CA LEU A 231 -5.53 4.61 10.11
C LEU A 231 -5.31 3.14 9.73
N LEU A 232 -4.49 2.92 8.72
CA LEU A 232 -4.07 1.62 8.24
C LEU A 232 -2.54 1.55 8.28
N PHE A 233 -1.99 0.43 8.71
CA PHE A 233 -0.54 0.22 8.65
C PHE A 233 -0.09 0.00 7.19
N GLY A 234 0.95 0.72 6.77
CA GLY A 234 1.63 0.54 5.49
C GLY A 234 3.13 0.69 5.67
N SER A 235 3.93 -0.20 5.09
CA SER A 235 5.39 -0.13 5.16
C SER A 235 6.00 0.72 4.05
N ASP A 236 5.38 0.78 2.88
CA ASP A 236 5.98 1.26 1.64
C ASP A 236 7.19 0.40 1.21
N ALA A 237 7.20 -0.90 1.57
CA ALA A 237 8.26 -1.79 1.12
C ALA A 237 8.39 -1.77 -0.41
N PRO A 238 9.63 -1.76 -0.95
CA PRO A 238 10.93 -1.94 -0.31
C PRO A 238 11.57 -0.65 0.24
N MET A 239 10.88 0.51 0.20
CA MET A 239 11.43 1.76 0.73
C MET A 239 11.73 1.65 2.22
N MET A 240 10.89 0.93 2.96
CA MET A 240 11.10 0.61 4.36
C MET A 240 10.77 -0.86 4.62
N HIS A 241 11.62 -1.54 5.39
CA HIS A 241 11.34 -2.91 5.83
C HIS A 241 10.07 -2.93 6.71
N PRO A 242 9.14 -3.90 6.56
CA PRO A 242 7.90 -3.92 7.35
C PRO A 242 8.14 -3.88 8.86
N SER A 243 9.15 -4.62 9.39
CA SER A 243 9.49 -4.54 10.82
C SER A 243 10.01 -3.15 11.23
N THR A 244 10.71 -2.43 10.35
CA THR A 244 11.18 -1.07 10.64
C THR A 244 10.01 -0.10 10.69
N ALA A 245 9.10 -0.19 9.73
CA ALA A 245 7.87 0.60 9.71
C ALA A 245 7.00 0.33 10.94
N TRP A 246 6.87 -0.95 11.33
CA TRP A 246 6.18 -1.34 12.55
C TRP A 246 6.82 -0.76 13.81
N ASN A 247 8.14 -0.92 13.97
CA ASN A 247 8.85 -0.40 15.13
C ASN A 247 8.74 1.13 15.22
N HIS A 248 8.73 1.81 14.07
CA HIS A 248 8.50 3.25 14.03
C HIS A 248 7.08 3.60 14.49
N LEU A 249 6.06 2.92 14.01
CA LEU A 249 4.68 3.08 14.46
C LEU A 249 4.56 2.82 15.97
N ALA A 250 5.09 1.70 16.46
CA ALA A 250 5.06 1.30 17.87
C ALA A 250 5.82 2.28 18.78
N SER A 251 6.88 2.93 18.26
CA SER A 251 7.58 3.99 19.02
C SER A 251 6.77 5.27 19.21
N ALA A 252 5.86 5.54 18.25
CA ALA A 252 5.01 6.72 18.25
C ALA A 252 3.70 6.51 19.05
N ILE A 253 3.25 5.27 19.19
CA ILE A 253 2.01 4.86 19.85
C ILE A 253 2.35 3.91 20.99
N ARG A 254 1.93 4.24 22.22
CA ARG A 254 2.21 3.43 23.42
C ARG A 254 1.04 2.56 23.89
N ASP A 255 -0.09 2.65 23.18
CA ASP A 255 -1.30 1.92 23.49
C ASP A 255 -1.38 0.69 22.58
N ASP A 256 -1.29 -0.51 23.18
CA ASP A 256 -1.26 -1.78 22.45
C ASP A 256 -2.57 -2.04 21.70
N LEU A 257 -3.72 -1.60 22.21
CA LEU A 257 -5.01 -1.74 21.52
C LEU A 257 -5.07 -0.86 20.27
N LEU A 258 -4.54 0.36 20.35
CA LEU A 258 -4.41 1.23 19.17
C LEU A 258 -3.42 0.67 18.16
N LEU A 259 -2.32 0.07 18.63
CA LEU A 259 -1.35 -0.60 17.76
C LEU A 259 -1.98 -1.78 17.00
N GLU A 260 -2.72 -2.64 17.70
CA GLU A 260 -3.45 -3.74 17.06
C GLU A 260 -4.52 -3.23 16.09
N GLN A 261 -5.25 -2.20 16.48
CA GLN A 261 -6.27 -1.60 15.65
C GLN A 261 -5.69 -1.07 14.34
N ILE A 262 -4.61 -0.29 14.39
CA ILE A 262 -3.97 0.33 13.22
C ILE A 262 -3.15 -0.70 12.44
N GLY A 263 -2.46 -1.58 13.15
CA GLY A 263 -1.60 -2.60 12.56
C GLY A 263 -2.35 -3.68 11.80
N TYR A 264 -3.58 -3.98 12.21
CA TYR A 264 -4.32 -5.11 11.65
C TYR A 264 -5.83 -4.88 11.52
N THR A 265 -6.54 -4.58 12.60
CA THR A 265 -8.00 -4.72 12.68
C THR A 265 -8.74 -3.82 11.68
N ASN A 266 -8.30 -2.56 11.51
CA ASN A 266 -8.92 -1.63 10.56
C ASN A 266 -8.81 -2.16 9.12
N ALA A 267 -7.64 -2.64 8.71
CA ALA A 267 -7.42 -3.18 7.38
C ALA A 267 -8.18 -4.51 7.19
N ALA A 268 -8.16 -5.40 8.17
CA ALA A 268 -8.89 -6.67 8.12
C ALA A 268 -10.39 -6.44 7.93
N SER A 269 -10.97 -5.44 8.60
CA SER A 269 -12.37 -5.04 8.42
C SER A 269 -12.64 -4.47 7.03
N LEU A 270 -11.74 -3.62 6.53
CA LEU A 270 -11.87 -3.00 5.21
C LEU A 270 -11.82 -4.04 4.07
N PHE A 271 -11.00 -5.07 4.21
CA PHE A 271 -10.78 -6.12 3.21
C PHE A 271 -11.49 -7.44 3.54
N ALA A 272 -12.41 -7.47 4.52
CA ALA A 272 -13.08 -8.68 4.99
C ALA A 272 -13.71 -9.48 3.84
N ARG A 273 -14.44 -8.82 2.95
CA ARG A 273 -15.06 -9.46 1.77
C ARG A 273 -14.05 -10.18 0.88
N TRP A 274 -12.90 -9.56 0.61
CA TRP A 274 -11.83 -10.17 -0.18
C TRP A 274 -11.24 -11.38 0.53
N ILE A 275 -10.93 -11.23 1.82
CA ILE A 275 -10.35 -12.30 2.64
C ILE A 275 -11.30 -13.50 2.67
N GLU A 276 -12.59 -13.30 2.93
CA GLU A 276 -13.60 -14.37 2.94
C GLU A 276 -13.70 -15.10 1.60
N GLN A 277 -13.65 -14.39 0.48
CA GLN A 277 -13.74 -14.95 -0.87
C GLN A 277 -12.49 -15.73 -1.29
N HIS A 278 -11.31 -15.39 -0.74
CA HIS A 278 -10.01 -15.93 -1.13
C HIS A 278 -9.30 -16.70 -0.02
N ALA A 279 -9.91 -16.79 1.18
CA ALA A 279 -9.43 -17.61 2.29
C ALA A 279 -9.64 -19.08 1.97
N PHE A 280 -8.79 -19.64 1.08
CA PHE A 280 -8.70 -21.07 0.89
C PHE A 280 -8.03 -21.70 2.10
N GLU A 281 -8.86 -22.45 2.89
CA GLU A 281 -8.47 -23.55 3.78
C GLU A 281 -6.99 -23.60 4.22
N ARG A 282 -6.53 -22.59 4.93
CA ARG A 282 -5.51 -22.74 5.93
C ARG A 282 -6.09 -22.16 7.22
N PRO A 283 -6.34 -22.99 8.23
CA PRO A 283 -6.28 -22.50 9.60
C PRO A 283 -4.87 -21.94 9.73
N LEU A 284 -4.73 -20.63 9.87
CA LEU A 284 -3.51 -20.02 10.38
C LEU A 284 -3.32 -20.59 11.77
N ASP A 285 -2.53 -21.65 11.87
CA ASP A 285 -2.12 -22.25 13.14
C ASP A 285 -1.04 -21.33 13.74
N LEU A 286 -1.47 -20.12 14.12
CA LEU A 286 -0.65 -19.11 14.79
C LEU A 286 -0.10 -19.59 16.14
N LYS A 287 -0.45 -20.82 16.56
CA LYS A 287 0.00 -21.42 17.84
C LYS A 287 1.28 -22.25 17.72
N LYS A 288 1.82 -22.49 16.53
CA LYS A 288 3.01 -23.35 16.36
C LYS A 288 4.36 -22.64 16.25
N ILE A 289 4.38 -21.32 16.21
CA ILE A 289 5.66 -20.56 16.13
C ILE A 289 6.29 -20.30 17.50
N GLY A 290 5.66 -20.70 18.57
CA GLY A 290 6.13 -20.41 19.95
C GLY A 290 6.49 -21.62 20.83
N SER A 291 6.62 -22.86 20.32
CA SER A 291 6.78 -24.03 21.21
C SER A 291 7.79 -25.11 20.80
N GLU A 292 8.75 -24.83 19.95
CA GLU A 292 9.86 -25.77 19.68
C GLU A 292 11.23 -25.11 19.90
N ASP A 293 11.54 -24.73 21.15
CA ASP A 293 12.91 -24.71 21.67
C ASP A 293 12.89 -24.67 23.20
N SER A 294 12.52 -25.79 23.77
CA SER A 294 12.88 -26.13 25.15
C SER A 294 12.91 -27.66 25.31
N ARG A 295 13.96 -28.26 24.75
CA ARG A 295 14.55 -29.52 25.27
C ARG A 295 16.04 -29.58 24.97
#